data_e80548b65e96cb3906bdfb8e90476243
#
_entry.id   e80548b65e96cb3906bdfb8e90476243
#
_cell.length_a   1.000
_cell.length_b   1.000
_cell.length_c   1.000
_cell.angle_alpha   90.00
_cell.angle_beta   90.00
_cell.angle_gamma   90.00
#
_symmetry.space_group_name_H-M   'P 1'
#
loop_
_entity.id
_entity.type
_entity.pdbx_description
1 polymer ?
#
loop_
_entity_poly.entity_id
_entity_poly.type
_entity_poly.pdbx_seq_one_letter_code
_entity_poly.pdbx_strand_id
1 'polypeptide(L)'
;MSDCNFLTSSVRNERSNVEGRIFWDPTLPGMDPSERSAIFDELNRVQAALHRIDPAAVHLGDYGRPGAYLERQVARWTRQYKAAETEPIEAADRLIDWLPRHMPAEGQTRIVHGDYRLDNVIFHPSEPRILAVLDWELSTLGDPLVDF
;
A
#
# COMPACT_ATOMS: atom_id res chain seq x y z
N MET A 1 -18.85 15.73 27.70
CA MET A 1 -17.86 16.32 26.77
C MET A 1 -16.61 15.49 26.96
N SER A 2 -16.51 14.43 26.23
CA SER A 2 -15.41 13.46 26.36
C SER A 2 -14.57 13.56 25.09
N ASP A 3 -13.29 13.76 25.30
CA ASP A 3 -12.29 14.09 24.30
C ASP A 3 -12.18 13.03 23.19
N CYS A 4 -12.63 13.39 22.00
CA CYS A 4 -12.47 12.62 20.75
C CYS A 4 -11.06 12.78 20.14
N ASN A 5 -10.03 12.93 20.97
CA ASN A 5 -8.67 13.31 20.53
C ASN A 5 -7.70 12.15 20.32
N PHE A 6 -8.17 10.88 20.28
CA PHE A 6 -7.27 9.73 20.26
C PHE A 6 -6.97 9.14 18.88
N LEU A 7 -7.57 9.64 17.78
CA LEU A 7 -7.54 8.94 16.49
C LEU A 7 -6.85 9.70 15.35
N THR A 8 -6.51 10.97 15.54
CA THR A 8 -5.72 11.73 14.59
C THR A 8 -4.49 12.28 15.28
N SER A 9 -3.31 11.78 14.95
CA SER A 9 -2.08 12.46 15.38
C SER A 9 -1.72 13.53 14.36
N SER A 10 -1.53 14.78 14.83
CA SER A 10 -0.85 15.78 14.03
C SER A 10 0.62 15.38 13.98
N VAL A 11 1.07 14.81 12.88
CA VAL A 11 2.46 14.38 12.69
C VAL A 11 3.19 15.44 11.88
N ARG A 12 4.25 15.95 12.46
CA ARG A 12 5.26 16.71 11.72
C ARG A 12 6.34 15.72 11.31
N ASN A 13 6.41 15.37 10.01
CA ASN A 13 7.54 14.62 9.50
C ASN A 13 8.76 15.54 9.49
N GLU A 14 9.73 15.30 10.37
CA GLU A 14 10.92 16.13 10.54
C GLU A 14 11.77 16.29 9.27
N ARG A 15 11.58 15.40 8.28
CA ARG A 15 12.29 15.46 6.99
C ARG A 15 11.55 16.22 5.88
N SER A 16 10.24 16.40 5.96
CA SER A 16 9.44 17.01 4.89
C SER A 16 8.61 18.22 5.31
N ASN A 17 8.53 18.57 6.58
CA ASN A 17 7.77 19.71 7.11
C ASN A 17 6.28 19.77 6.65
N VAL A 18 5.66 18.61 6.41
CA VAL A 18 4.25 18.50 6.02
C VAL A 18 3.41 18.35 7.27
N GLU A 19 2.56 19.32 7.55
CA GLU A 19 1.58 19.26 8.64
C GLU A 19 0.25 18.71 8.13
N GLY A 20 -0.32 17.72 8.84
CA GLY A 20 -1.57 17.11 8.41
C GLY A 20 -2.10 16.08 9.39
N ARG A 21 -3.08 15.29 8.94
CA ARG A 21 -3.71 14.22 9.72
C ARG A 21 -3.26 12.86 9.19
N ILE A 22 -3.00 11.91 10.10
CA ILE A 22 -2.82 10.49 9.79
C ILE A 22 -3.95 9.73 10.48
N PHE A 23 -4.58 8.81 9.76
CA PHE A 23 -5.65 7.97 10.28
C PHE A 23 -5.10 6.56 10.56
N TRP A 24 -4.96 6.25 11.84
CA TRP A 24 -4.45 4.96 12.30
C TRP A 24 -5.51 3.85 12.31
N ASP A 25 -6.77 4.23 12.50
CA ASP A 25 -7.90 3.32 12.50
C ASP A 25 -8.64 3.41 11.16
N PRO A 26 -8.58 2.36 10.31
CA PRO A 26 -9.22 2.36 8.99
C PRO A 26 -10.76 2.38 9.06
N THR A 27 -11.36 2.15 10.23
CA THR A 27 -12.82 2.28 10.40
C THR A 27 -13.28 3.73 10.47
N LEU A 28 -12.33 4.69 10.64
CA LEU A 28 -12.56 6.13 10.74
C LEU A 28 -13.69 6.45 11.73
N PRO A 29 -13.54 6.04 13.01
CA PRO A 29 -14.58 6.23 14.01
C PRO A 29 -14.88 7.72 14.23
N GLY A 30 -16.13 8.06 14.44
CA GLY A 30 -16.60 9.44 14.63
C GLY A 30 -16.84 10.22 13.34
N MET A 31 -16.48 9.69 12.17
CA MET A 31 -16.83 10.27 10.87
C MET A 31 -18.19 9.77 10.39
N ASP A 32 -18.94 10.62 9.71
CA ASP A 32 -20.14 10.17 9.00
C ASP A 32 -19.81 9.37 7.73
N PRO A 33 -20.79 8.68 7.12
CA PRO A 33 -20.54 7.88 5.92
C PRO A 33 -20.02 8.67 4.73
N SER A 34 -20.40 9.94 4.58
CA SER A 34 -19.94 10.77 3.46
C SER A 34 -18.48 11.23 3.66
N GLU A 35 -18.12 11.55 4.88
CA GLU A 35 -16.74 11.87 5.24
C GLU A 35 -15.82 10.66 5.01
N ARG A 36 -16.21 9.46 5.46
CA ARG A 36 -15.48 8.22 5.21
C ARG A 36 -15.31 7.94 3.73
N SER A 37 -16.38 8.09 2.94
CA SER A 37 -16.32 7.92 1.49
C SER A 37 -15.29 8.87 0.86
N ALA A 38 -15.32 10.16 1.22
CA ALA A 38 -14.40 11.13 0.69
C ALA A 38 -12.92 10.83 1.01
N ILE A 39 -12.63 10.28 2.20
CA ILE A 39 -11.27 9.85 2.58
C ILE A 39 -10.81 8.67 1.70
N PHE A 40 -11.64 7.64 1.53
CA PHE A 40 -11.29 6.49 0.70
C PHE A 40 -11.26 6.81 -0.80
N ASP A 41 -12.14 7.69 -1.29
CA ASP A 41 -12.13 8.17 -2.67
C ASP A 41 -10.81 8.89 -2.99
N GLU A 42 -10.32 9.72 -2.06
CA GLU A 42 -9.04 10.41 -2.22
C GLU A 42 -7.87 9.43 -2.13
N LEU A 43 -7.91 8.45 -1.23
CA LEU A 43 -6.91 7.39 -1.13
C LEU A 43 -6.78 6.67 -2.48
N ASN A 44 -7.90 6.20 -3.03
CA ASN A 44 -7.95 5.53 -4.33
C ASN A 44 -7.49 6.44 -5.48
N ARG A 45 -7.86 7.72 -5.45
CA ARG A 45 -7.45 8.70 -6.47
C ARG A 45 -5.93 8.86 -6.53
N VAL A 46 -5.28 8.97 -5.37
CA VAL A 46 -3.82 9.14 -5.30
C VAL A 46 -3.10 7.85 -5.69
N GLN A 47 -3.59 6.69 -5.25
CA GLN A 47 -3.06 5.39 -5.68
C GLN A 47 -3.16 5.22 -7.20
N ALA A 48 -4.32 5.53 -7.79
CA ALA A 48 -4.50 5.47 -9.23
C ALA A 48 -3.60 6.47 -9.98
N ALA A 49 -3.30 7.63 -9.40
CA ALA A 49 -2.37 8.59 -9.97
C ALA A 49 -0.92 8.04 -9.96
N LEU A 50 -0.51 7.40 -8.87
CA LEU A 50 0.79 6.72 -8.75
C LEU A 50 0.93 5.63 -9.82
N HIS A 51 -0.07 4.77 -9.96
CA HIS A 51 -0.06 3.65 -10.91
C HIS A 51 -0.16 4.08 -12.39
N ARG A 52 -0.51 5.33 -12.68
CA ARG A 52 -0.48 5.90 -14.05
C ARG A 52 0.90 6.41 -14.46
N ILE A 53 1.81 6.60 -13.52
CA ILE A 53 3.16 7.09 -13.82
C ILE A 53 3.89 6.03 -14.64
N ASP A 54 4.45 6.45 -15.78
CA ASP A 54 5.43 5.64 -16.49
C ASP A 54 6.78 5.79 -15.79
N PRO A 55 7.33 4.70 -15.21
CA PRO A 55 8.61 4.77 -14.50
C PRO A 55 9.76 5.30 -15.36
N ALA A 56 9.77 4.99 -16.66
CA ALA A 56 10.82 5.48 -17.56
C ALA A 56 10.73 7.00 -17.78
N ALA A 57 9.51 7.55 -17.86
CA ALA A 57 9.30 8.97 -18.05
C ALA A 57 9.76 9.84 -16.85
N VAL A 58 9.88 9.24 -15.67
CA VAL A 58 10.34 9.90 -14.43
C VAL A 58 11.72 9.41 -13.97
N HIS A 59 12.50 8.79 -14.87
CA HIS A 59 13.85 8.28 -14.60
C HIS A 59 13.93 7.23 -13.49
N LEU A 60 12.89 6.43 -13.31
CA LEU A 60 12.81 5.32 -12.35
C LEU A 60 12.73 3.95 -13.05
N GLY A 61 13.13 3.84 -14.31
CA GLY A 61 13.09 2.59 -15.07
C GLY A 61 13.96 1.47 -14.47
N ASP A 62 14.96 1.82 -13.67
CA ASP A 62 15.88 0.92 -12.96
C ASP A 62 15.62 0.85 -11.45
N TYR A 63 14.55 1.47 -10.97
CA TYR A 63 14.18 1.50 -9.54
C TYR A 63 13.91 0.12 -8.93
N GLY A 64 13.59 -0.87 -9.75
CA GLY A 64 13.35 -2.25 -9.35
C GLY A 64 13.67 -3.23 -10.47
N ARG A 65 13.41 -4.51 -10.24
CA ARG A 65 13.56 -5.56 -11.26
C ARG A 65 12.27 -5.65 -12.06
N PRO A 66 12.23 -5.25 -13.33
CA PRO A 66 11.04 -5.41 -14.16
C PRO A 66 10.77 -6.89 -14.44
N GLY A 67 9.51 -7.24 -14.66
CA GLY A 67 9.06 -8.59 -15.02
C GLY A 67 9.08 -9.61 -13.88
N ALA A 68 8.27 -10.66 -14.00
CA ALA A 68 8.15 -11.76 -13.06
C ALA A 68 7.94 -11.32 -11.58
N TYR A 69 7.22 -10.20 -11.37
CA TYR A 69 7.03 -9.68 -10.02
C TYR A 69 6.24 -10.65 -9.13
N LEU A 70 5.08 -11.12 -9.61
CA LEU A 70 4.22 -12.04 -8.86
C LEU A 70 4.94 -13.37 -8.57
N GLU A 71 5.68 -13.90 -9.55
CA GLU A 71 6.48 -15.13 -9.36
C GLU A 71 7.52 -14.96 -8.25
N ARG A 72 8.24 -13.84 -8.26
CA ARG A 72 9.23 -13.53 -7.23
C ARG A 72 8.59 -13.39 -5.85
N GLN A 73 7.41 -12.76 -5.75
CA GLN A 73 6.70 -12.62 -4.47
C GLN A 73 6.20 -13.97 -3.96
N VAL A 74 5.57 -14.78 -4.79
CA VAL A 74 5.14 -16.14 -4.41
C VAL A 74 6.33 -16.97 -3.94
N ALA A 75 7.44 -16.97 -4.68
CA ALA A 75 8.65 -17.69 -4.28
C ALA A 75 9.27 -17.16 -2.98
N ARG A 76 9.27 -15.84 -2.76
CA ARG A 76 9.76 -15.21 -1.52
C ARG A 76 8.92 -15.62 -0.32
N TRP A 77 7.59 -15.46 -0.41
CA TRP A 77 6.68 -15.77 0.68
C TRP A 77 6.63 -17.26 0.99
N THR A 78 6.70 -18.12 -0.05
CA THR A 78 6.82 -19.58 0.14
C THR A 78 8.06 -19.93 0.97
N ARG A 79 9.23 -19.37 0.62
CA ARG A 79 10.47 -19.62 1.39
C ARG A 79 10.36 -19.12 2.84
N GLN A 80 9.77 -17.93 3.05
CA GLN A 80 9.60 -17.39 4.41
C GLN A 80 8.64 -18.24 5.24
N TYR A 81 7.51 -18.64 4.66
CA TYR A 81 6.55 -19.51 5.31
C TYR A 81 7.21 -20.84 5.72
N LYS A 82 7.88 -21.53 4.78
CA LYS A 82 8.55 -22.78 5.06
C LYS A 82 9.67 -22.67 6.09
N ALA A 83 10.36 -21.54 6.15
CA ALA A 83 11.39 -21.30 7.18
C ALA A 83 10.81 -21.03 8.59
N ALA A 84 9.57 -20.52 8.66
CA ALA A 84 8.88 -20.20 9.90
C ALA A 84 7.86 -21.29 10.34
N GLU A 85 7.69 -22.34 9.54
CA GLU A 85 6.71 -23.40 9.76
C GLU A 85 7.04 -24.16 11.06
N THR A 86 6.10 -24.13 12.01
CA THR A 86 6.20 -24.88 13.29
C THR A 86 5.35 -26.14 13.26
N GLU A 87 4.30 -26.15 12.45
CA GLU A 87 3.41 -27.29 12.22
C GLU A 87 2.86 -27.22 10.78
N PRO A 88 2.57 -28.37 10.14
CA PRO A 88 2.03 -28.38 8.79
C PRO A 88 0.60 -27.79 8.75
N ILE A 89 0.37 -26.86 7.82
CA ILE A 89 -0.97 -26.31 7.53
C ILE A 89 -1.34 -26.73 6.11
N GLU A 90 -2.16 -27.77 5.98
CA GLU A 90 -2.55 -28.33 4.67
C GLU A 90 -3.08 -27.31 3.68
N ALA A 91 -3.85 -26.32 4.15
CA ALA A 91 -4.38 -25.25 3.30
C ALA A 91 -3.26 -24.37 2.72
N ALA A 92 -2.20 -24.08 3.50
CA ALA A 92 -1.05 -23.31 3.06
C ALA A 92 -0.23 -24.11 2.02
N ASP A 93 -0.01 -25.40 2.26
CA ASP A 93 0.69 -26.26 1.30
C ASP A 93 -0.03 -26.35 -0.02
N ARG A 94 -1.35 -26.53 -0.01
CA ARG A 94 -2.17 -26.52 -1.24
C ARG A 94 -2.12 -25.16 -1.95
N LEU A 95 -2.09 -24.05 -1.23
CA LEU A 95 -1.98 -22.73 -1.82
C LEU A 95 -0.61 -22.49 -2.47
N ILE A 96 0.47 -22.93 -1.82
CA ILE A 96 1.84 -22.87 -2.35
C ILE A 96 1.94 -23.62 -3.68
N ASP A 97 1.30 -24.78 -3.78
CA ASP A 97 1.28 -25.60 -5.01
C ASP A 97 0.36 -25.01 -6.09
N TRP A 98 -0.71 -24.34 -5.70
CA TRP A 98 -1.73 -23.82 -6.61
C TRP A 98 -1.32 -22.49 -7.26
N LEU A 99 -0.77 -21.55 -6.47
CA LEU A 99 -0.45 -20.19 -6.90
C LEU A 99 0.44 -20.15 -8.16
N PRO A 100 1.57 -20.90 -8.25
CA PRO A 100 2.44 -20.84 -9.43
C PRO A 100 1.77 -21.24 -10.74
N ARG A 101 0.70 -22.05 -10.68
CA ARG A 101 -0.04 -22.55 -11.85
C ARG A 101 -1.22 -21.67 -12.23
N HIS A 102 -1.59 -20.70 -11.37
CA HIS A 102 -2.79 -19.87 -11.53
C HIS A 102 -2.47 -18.38 -11.45
N MET A 103 -1.21 -18.01 -11.59
CA MET A 103 -0.85 -16.60 -11.67
C MET A 103 -1.46 -15.97 -12.92
N PRO A 104 -2.01 -14.75 -12.82
CA PRO A 104 -2.45 -14.00 -13.99
C PRO A 104 -1.26 -13.68 -14.89
N ALA A 105 -1.54 -13.41 -16.16
CA ALA A 105 -0.53 -12.84 -17.04
C ALA A 105 -0.03 -11.51 -16.47
N GLU A 106 1.26 -11.24 -16.57
CA GLU A 106 1.83 -9.98 -16.10
C GLU A 106 1.17 -8.79 -16.81
N GLY A 107 0.73 -7.84 -15.99
CA GLY A 107 0.22 -6.55 -16.43
C GLY A 107 1.35 -5.58 -16.79
N GLN A 108 1.01 -4.31 -16.84
CA GLN A 108 2.01 -3.26 -17.05
C GLN A 108 2.84 -3.05 -15.79
N THR A 109 4.16 -3.00 -15.94
CA THR A 109 5.06 -2.61 -14.84
C THR A 109 4.85 -1.14 -14.48
N ARG A 110 4.55 -0.87 -13.21
CA ARG A 110 4.35 0.45 -12.64
C ARG A 110 5.14 0.59 -11.34
N ILE A 111 5.12 1.81 -10.77
CA ILE A 111 5.61 2.03 -9.41
C ILE A 111 4.56 1.47 -8.46
N VAL A 112 4.99 0.54 -7.63
CA VAL A 112 4.19 -0.08 -6.56
C VAL A 112 4.72 0.44 -5.24
N HIS A 113 3.82 0.86 -4.34
CA HIS A 113 4.19 1.31 -3.01
C HIS A 113 4.56 0.15 -2.10
N GLY A 114 3.79 -0.93 -2.16
CA GLY A 114 4.03 -2.17 -1.41
C GLY A 114 3.43 -2.19 0.00
N ASP A 115 3.00 -1.03 0.54
CA ASP A 115 2.27 -0.89 1.80
C ASP A 115 1.38 0.38 1.77
N TYR A 116 0.56 0.54 0.71
CA TYR A 116 -0.27 1.72 0.53
C TYR A 116 -1.54 1.64 1.38
N ARG A 117 -1.58 2.44 2.46
CA ARG A 117 -2.65 2.40 3.45
C ARG A 117 -2.84 3.75 4.13
N LEU A 118 -3.95 3.92 4.89
CA LEU A 118 -4.33 5.19 5.50
C LEU A 118 -3.28 5.80 6.45
N ASP A 119 -2.55 4.97 7.17
CA ASP A 119 -1.51 5.41 8.11
C ASP A 119 -0.16 5.70 7.42
N ASN A 120 -0.03 5.36 6.13
CA ASN A 120 1.12 5.71 5.29
C ASN A 120 0.86 6.93 4.38
N VAL A 121 -0.19 7.72 4.67
CA VAL A 121 -0.47 8.99 3.96
C VAL A 121 -0.78 10.11 4.93
N ILE A 122 -0.40 11.34 4.56
CA ILE A 122 -0.74 12.54 5.32
C ILE A 122 -1.88 13.25 4.59
N PHE A 123 -3.03 13.37 5.26
CA PHE A 123 -4.15 14.18 4.78
C PHE A 123 -4.03 15.63 5.22
N HIS A 124 -4.64 16.52 4.46
CA HIS A 124 -4.81 17.93 4.83
C HIS A 124 -5.52 18.05 6.19
N PRO A 125 -5.20 19.09 7.01
CA PRO A 125 -5.78 19.24 8.35
C PRO A 125 -7.31 19.24 8.41
N SER A 126 -8.00 19.73 7.38
CA SER A 126 -9.46 19.88 7.35
C SER A 126 -10.15 19.30 6.12
N GLU A 127 -9.40 19.01 5.04
CA GLU A 127 -9.97 18.50 3.77
C GLU A 127 -9.67 17.00 3.59
N PRO A 128 -10.50 16.25 2.84
CA PRO A 128 -10.20 14.88 2.45
C PRO A 128 -9.21 14.87 1.26
N ARG A 129 -8.04 15.49 1.43
CA ARG A 129 -7.01 15.62 0.40
C ARG A 129 -5.66 15.17 0.94
N ILE A 130 -5.02 14.23 0.25
CA ILE A 130 -3.68 13.75 0.59
C ILE A 130 -2.63 14.79 0.21
N LEU A 131 -1.72 15.07 1.13
CA LEU A 131 -0.59 15.98 0.97
C LEU A 131 0.72 15.25 0.72
N ALA A 132 0.88 14.04 1.28
CA ALA A 132 2.08 13.24 1.13
C ALA A 132 1.78 11.74 1.26
N VAL A 133 2.58 10.94 0.58
CA VAL A 133 2.67 9.48 0.75
C VAL A 133 3.99 9.19 1.44
N LEU A 134 3.95 8.33 2.46
CA LEU A 134 5.06 8.00 3.35
C LEU A 134 5.47 6.54 3.18
N ASP A 135 6.61 6.18 3.76
CA ASP A 135 7.05 4.79 3.95
C ASP A 135 7.25 4.01 2.63
N TRP A 136 8.12 4.55 1.79
CA TRP A 136 8.46 3.98 0.48
C TRP A 136 9.46 2.83 0.54
N GLU A 137 9.78 2.27 1.72
CA GLU A 137 10.84 1.27 1.89
C GLU A 137 10.53 -0.07 1.18
N LEU A 138 9.24 -0.40 0.99
CA LEU A 138 8.80 -1.60 0.27
C LEU A 138 8.52 -1.33 -1.21
N SER A 139 8.67 -0.09 -1.65
CA SER A 139 8.34 0.29 -3.02
C SER A 139 9.28 -0.32 -4.06
N THR A 140 8.72 -0.60 -5.22
CA THR A 140 9.44 -1.24 -6.32
C THR A 140 8.72 -1.05 -7.65
N LEU A 141 9.29 -1.62 -8.71
CA LEU A 141 8.58 -1.81 -9.98
C LEU A 141 7.87 -3.17 -9.99
N GLY A 142 6.57 -3.16 -10.26
CA GLY A 142 5.74 -4.37 -10.25
C GLY A 142 4.38 -4.17 -10.91
N ASP A 143 3.52 -5.18 -10.73
CA ASP A 143 2.12 -5.07 -11.13
C ASP A 143 1.36 -4.18 -10.13
N PRO A 144 0.68 -3.11 -10.57
CA PRO A 144 -0.01 -2.18 -9.69
C PRO A 144 -1.15 -2.82 -8.87
N LEU A 145 -1.68 -3.96 -9.30
CA LEU A 145 -2.74 -4.67 -8.57
C LEU A 145 -2.30 -5.21 -7.20
N VAL A 146 -1.00 -5.22 -6.91
CA VAL A 146 -0.51 -5.71 -5.60
C VAL A 146 -0.61 -4.68 -4.48
N ASP A 147 -0.92 -3.43 -4.80
CA ASP A 147 -1.21 -2.38 -3.81
C ASP A 147 -2.68 -2.37 -3.33
N PHE A 148 -3.53 -3.31 -3.81
CA PHE A 148 -4.93 -3.44 -3.41
C PHE A 148 -5.14 -4.46 -2.30
#